data_5e9d9bb5d218d8e692ce792111a2d1f3
#
_entry.id   5e9d9bb5d218d8e692ce792111a2d1f3
#
_cell.length_a   1.000
_cell.length_b   1.000
_cell.length_c   1.000
_cell.angle_alpha   90.00
_cell.angle_beta   90.00
_cell.angle_gamma   90.00
#
_symmetry.space_group_name_H-M   'P 1'
#
loop_
_entity.id
_entity.type
_entity.pdbx_description
1 polymer ?
#
loop_
_entity_poly.entity_id
_entity_poly.type
_entity_poly.pdbx_seq_one_letter_code
_entity_poly.pdbx_strand_id
1 'polypeptide(L)'
;MSPEQRAAAAPLVQARREQFAALPRMAEEDAQHTHILGNLWAWYFKEILTHPPEEYLRRLTKPVLVLQGDRDAHLSVERDFRRYEALLAAHPDAAFHLYPGLNHLFMPSPTGAIAEVLHEYQQPQAVDSQVIADIARWILAHEGAG
;
A
#
# COMPACT_ATOMS: atom_id res chain seq x y z
N MET A 1 -1.51 -17.87 -12.82
CA MET A 1 -1.61 -17.48 -14.25
C MET A 1 -0.68 -18.36 -15.05
N SER A 2 -1.20 -19.09 -16.08
CA SER A 2 -0.42 -19.98 -16.94
C SER A 2 0.56 -19.18 -17.83
N PRO A 3 1.58 -19.85 -18.44
CA PRO A 3 2.46 -19.19 -19.42
C PRO A 3 1.69 -18.56 -20.60
N GLU A 4 0.66 -19.23 -21.09
CA GLU A 4 -0.21 -18.75 -22.17
C GLU A 4 -1.00 -17.51 -21.76
N GLN A 5 -1.59 -17.52 -20.56
CA GLN A 5 -2.29 -16.36 -20.01
C GLN A 5 -1.36 -15.16 -19.83
N ARG A 6 -0.11 -15.40 -19.43
CA ARG A 6 0.91 -14.33 -19.33
C ARG A 6 1.27 -13.75 -20.69
N ALA A 7 1.46 -14.63 -21.68
CA ALA A 7 1.75 -14.20 -23.05
C ALA A 7 0.60 -13.38 -23.64
N ALA A 8 -0.64 -13.82 -23.46
CA ALA A 8 -1.82 -13.09 -23.91
C ALA A 8 -1.99 -11.73 -23.23
N ALA A 9 -1.63 -11.61 -21.96
CA ALA A 9 -1.70 -10.36 -21.22
C ALA A 9 -0.54 -9.39 -21.50
N ALA A 10 0.59 -9.87 -22.06
CA ALA A 10 1.79 -9.08 -22.23
C ALA A 10 1.59 -7.77 -23.01
N PRO A 11 0.86 -7.72 -24.15
CA PRO A 11 0.62 -6.45 -24.86
C PRO A 11 -0.15 -5.44 -24.02
N LEU A 12 -1.15 -5.89 -23.26
CA LEU A 12 -1.93 -5.01 -22.38
C LEU A 12 -1.07 -4.46 -21.25
N VAL A 13 -0.25 -5.31 -20.65
CA VAL A 13 0.69 -4.91 -19.59
C VAL A 13 1.67 -3.89 -20.12
N GLN A 14 2.21 -4.09 -21.31
CA GLN A 14 3.14 -3.16 -21.93
C GLN A 14 2.47 -1.81 -22.22
N ALA A 15 1.28 -1.80 -22.81
CA ALA A 15 0.52 -0.56 -23.06
C ALA A 15 0.24 0.21 -21.77
N ARG A 16 -0.08 -0.50 -20.67
CA ARG A 16 -0.26 0.14 -19.34
C ARG A 16 1.03 0.73 -18.79
N ARG A 17 2.15 0.02 -18.92
CA ARG A 17 3.46 0.56 -18.53
C ARG A 17 3.80 1.85 -19.26
N GLU A 18 3.58 1.90 -20.56
CA GLU A 18 3.81 3.09 -21.39
C GLU A 18 2.89 4.25 -20.97
N GLN A 19 1.62 3.95 -20.72
CA GLN A 19 0.65 4.93 -20.21
C GLN A 19 1.12 5.52 -18.87
N PHE A 20 1.54 4.68 -17.90
CA PHE A 20 2.06 5.15 -16.63
C PHE A 20 3.37 5.95 -16.77
N ALA A 21 4.27 5.53 -17.64
CA ALA A 21 5.53 6.25 -17.90
C ALA A 21 5.32 7.65 -18.52
N ALA A 22 4.19 7.87 -19.17
CA ALA A 22 3.84 9.18 -19.74
C ALA A 22 3.22 10.14 -18.72
N LEU A 23 2.65 9.64 -17.62
CA LEU A 23 1.89 10.44 -16.64
C LEU A 23 2.66 11.64 -16.07
N PRO A 24 3.94 11.55 -15.68
CA PRO A 24 4.65 12.69 -15.12
C PRO A 24 4.76 13.88 -16.10
N ARG A 25 4.68 13.62 -17.41
CA ARG A 25 4.78 14.63 -18.46
C ARG A 25 3.41 15.10 -18.99
N MET A 26 2.33 14.45 -18.60
CA MET A 26 0.97 14.82 -18.99
C MET A 26 0.64 16.21 -18.44
N ALA A 27 -0.04 17.06 -19.21
CA ALA A 27 -0.53 18.34 -18.69
C ALA A 27 -1.51 18.09 -17.53
N GLU A 28 -1.59 19.00 -16.57
CA GLU A 28 -2.42 18.83 -15.38
C GLU A 28 -3.90 18.76 -15.76
N GLU A 29 -4.33 19.64 -16.65
CA GLU A 29 -5.70 19.65 -17.16
C GLU A 29 -6.07 18.32 -17.82
N ASP A 30 -5.19 17.77 -18.66
CA ASP A 30 -5.41 16.47 -19.30
C ASP A 30 -5.47 15.35 -18.27
N ALA A 31 -4.62 15.37 -17.25
CA ALA A 31 -4.60 14.37 -16.19
C ALA A 31 -5.88 14.37 -15.35
N GLN A 32 -6.47 15.55 -15.11
CA GLN A 32 -7.73 15.71 -14.38
C GLN A 32 -8.94 15.19 -15.16
N HIS A 33 -8.84 15.08 -16.48
CA HIS A 33 -9.93 14.64 -17.36
C HIS A 33 -9.69 13.27 -18.00
N THR A 34 -8.57 12.61 -17.71
CA THR A 34 -8.21 11.29 -18.23
C THR A 34 -8.40 10.20 -17.18
N HIS A 35 -9.07 9.11 -17.56
CA HIS A 35 -9.16 7.92 -16.73
C HIS A 35 -8.12 6.88 -17.16
N ILE A 36 -7.54 6.20 -16.17
CA ILE A 36 -6.67 5.03 -16.35
C ILE A 36 -7.11 3.94 -15.38
N LEU A 37 -6.83 2.67 -15.69
CA LEU A 37 -7.23 1.52 -14.86
C LEU A 37 -8.73 1.58 -14.45
N GLY A 38 -9.61 1.64 -15.45
CA GLY A 38 -11.05 1.76 -15.21
C GLY A 38 -11.46 3.20 -14.92
N ASN A 39 -11.98 3.45 -13.73
CA ASN A 39 -12.50 4.78 -13.34
C ASN A 39 -11.52 5.63 -12.51
N LEU A 40 -10.26 5.23 -12.43
CA LEU A 40 -9.29 5.99 -11.66
C LEU A 40 -8.72 7.14 -12.51
N TRP A 41 -8.62 8.32 -11.92
CA TRP A 41 -8.12 9.51 -12.58
C TRP A 41 -6.60 9.45 -12.78
N ALA A 42 -6.12 9.84 -13.95
CA ALA A 42 -4.70 9.93 -14.27
C ALA A 42 -3.97 10.90 -13.35
N TRP A 43 -4.62 11.98 -12.94
CA TRP A 43 -4.11 12.96 -11.98
C TRP A 43 -3.64 12.32 -10.68
N TYR A 44 -4.42 11.42 -10.09
CA TYR A 44 -4.03 10.74 -8.85
C TYR A 44 -2.68 10.01 -8.98
N PHE A 45 -2.49 9.28 -10.07
CA PHE A 45 -1.23 8.57 -10.28
C PHE A 45 -0.09 9.50 -10.68
N LYS A 46 -0.37 10.57 -11.43
CA LYS A 46 0.60 11.60 -11.74
C LYS A 46 1.14 12.23 -10.46
N GLU A 47 0.27 12.61 -9.51
CA GLU A 47 0.67 13.15 -8.21
C GLU A 47 1.58 12.20 -7.44
N ILE A 48 1.25 10.91 -7.35
CA ILE A 48 2.10 9.92 -6.68
C ILE A 48 3.47 9.79 -7.37
N LEU A 49 3.51 9.83 -8.70
CA LEU A 49 4.75 9.67 -9.47
C LEU A 49 5.64 10.92 -9.44
N THR A 50 5.05 12.11 -9.32
CA THR A 50 5.79 13.39 -9.25
C THR A 50 6.13 13.79 -7.82
N HIS A 51 5.43 13.24 -6.83
CA HIS A 51 5.65 13.45 -5.41
C HIS A 51 5.87 12.11 -4.69
N PRO A 52 7.02 11.45 -4.93
CA PRO A 52 7.26 10.12 -4.41
C PRO A 52 7.22 10.11 -2.87
N PRO A 53 6.39 9.26 -2.25
CA PRO A 53 6.24 9.20 -0.79
C PRO A 53 7.55 9.00 -0.03
N GLU A 54 8.54 8.35 -0.65
CA GLU A 54 9.84 8.10 -0.06
C GLU A 54 10.61 9.37 0.30
N GLU A 55 10.45 10.45 -0.46
CA GLU A 55 11.11 11.73 -0.16
C GLU A 55 10.53 12.37 1.08
N TYR A 56 9.22 12.23 1.28
CA TYR A 56 8.54 12.74 2.48
C TYR A 56 8.87 11.88 3.69
N LEU A 57 8.86 10.56 3.56
CA LEU A 57 9.20 9.63 4.64
C LEU A 57 10.59 9.89 5.21
N ARG A 58 11.59 10.15 4.36
CA ARG A 58 12.96 10.46 4.81
C ARG A 58 13.08 11.78 5.58
N ARG A 59 12.11 12.66 5.45
CA ARG A 59 12.07 13.96 6.12
C ARG A 59 11.17 13.98 7.35
N LEU A 60 10.45 12.89 7.62
CA LEU A 60 9.63 12.81 8.81
C LEU A 60 10.48 12.88 10.06
N THR A 61 10.05 13.70 10.99
CA THR A 61 10.67 13.85 12.31
C THR A 61 9.73 13.47 13.45
N LYS A 62 8.45 13.31 13.14
CA LYS A 62 7.42 12.84 14.09
C LYS A 62 7.47 11.33 14.21
N PRO A 63 7.11 10.76 15.38
CA PRO A 63 7.02 9.32 15.55
C PRO A 63 6.20 8.64 14.44
N VAL A 64 6.66 7.49 13.97
CA VAL A 64 6.04 6.74 12.86
C VAL A 64 5.73 5.31 13.31
N LEU A 65 4.49 4.88 13.10
CA LEU A 65 4.07 3.50 13.30
C LEU A 65 3.65 2.90 11.96
N VAL A 66 4.32 1.84 11.52
CA VAL A 66 4.01 1.10 10.29
C VAL A 66 3.44 -0.26 10.65
N LEU A 67 2.24 -0.52 10.16
CA LEU A 67 1.51 -1.77 10.43
C LEU A 67 1.14 -2.44 9.11
N GLN A 68 1.28 -3.77 9.05
CA GLN A 68 0.81 -4.56 7.92
C GLN A 68 0.43 -5.97 8.37
N GLY A 69 -0.60 -6.56 7.74
CA GLY A 69 -0.86 -7.99 7.82
C GLY A 69 0.04 -8.78 6.86
N ASP A 70 0.54 -9.95 7.26
CA ASP A 70 1.40 -10.76 6.40
C ASP A 70 0.64 -11.47 5.28
N ARG A 71 -0.70 -11.53 5.39
CA ARG A 71 -1.62 -12.04 4.37
C ARG A 71 -2.35 -10.93 3.61
N ASP A 72 -1.76 -9.74 3.58
CA ASP A 72 -2.26 -8.65 2.75
C ASP A 72 -2.08 -9.00 1.27
N ALA A 73 -3.20 -9.16 0.55
CA ALA A 73 -3.19 -9.47 -0.87
C ALA A 73 -2.97 -8.24 -1.76
N HIS A 74 -3.05 -7.03 -1.21
CA HIS A 74 -2.85 -5.77 -1.92
C HIS A 74 -1.41 -5.28 -1.83
N LEU A 75 -0.77 -5.46 -0.66
CA LEU A 75 0.58 -5.01 -0.37
C LEU A 75 1.49 -6.20 -0.06
N SER A 76 2.66 -6.22 -0.66
CA SER A 76 3.65 -7.28 -0.45
C SER A 76 4.53 -6.97 0.75
N VAL A 77 4.69 -7.92 1.67
CA VAL A 77 5.63 -7.77 2.79
C VAL A 77 7.03 -7.40 2.27
N GLU A 78 7.53 -8.11 1.25
CA GLU A 78 8.89 -7.90 0.74
C GLU A 78 9.09 -6.60 -0.02
N ARG A 79 8.07 -6.15 -0.78
CA ARG A 79 8.19 -4.95 -1.63
C ARG A 79 7.74 -3.68 -0.95
N ASP A 80 6.78 -3.81 -0.01
CA ASP A 80 6.15 -2.65 0.61
C ASP A 80 6.60 -2.52 2.07
N PHE A 81 6.33 -3.49 2.95
CA PHE A 81 6.68 -3.40 4.38
C PHE A 81 8.19 -3.28 4.59
N ARG A 82 8.99 -4.15 3.96
CA ARG A 82 10.45 -4.10 4.07
C ARG A 82 11.05 -2.82 3.47
N ARG A 83 10.36 -2.21 2.48
CA ARG A 83 10.74 -0.92 1.95
C ARG A 83 10.54 0.20 2.97
N TYR A 84 9.44 0.21 3.73
CA TYR A 84 9.24 1.15 4.83
C TYR A 84 10.32 0.99 5.91
N GLU A 85 10.63 -0.23 6.31
CA GLU A 85 11.73 -0.48 7.25
C GLU A 85 13.06 0.09 6.75
N ALA A 86 13.39 -0.14 5.48
CA ALA A 86 14.63 0.37 4.89
C ALA A 86 14.65 1.91 4.77
N LEU A 87 13.52 2.53 4.40
CA LEU A 87 13.42 3.98 4.26
C LEU A 87 13.52 4.71 5.60
N LEU A 88 13.00 4.11 6.65
CA LEU A 88 12.96 4.66 8.00
C LEU A 88 14.03 4.08 8.93
N ALA A 89 15.00 3.33 8.39
CA ALA A 89 16.06 2.69 9.20
C ALA A 89 16.88 3.67 10.05
N ALA A 90 17.03 4.92 9.61
CA ALA A 90 17.72 5.98 10.35
C ALA A 90 16.75 6.89 11.14
N HIS A 91 15.45 6.62 11.10
CA HIS A 91 14.47 7.42 11.81
C HIS A 91 14.56 7.13 13.32
N PRO A 92 14.67 8.16 14.19
CA PRO A 92 14.92 7.95 15.62
C PRO A 92 13.76 7.30 16.36
N ASP A 93 12.55 7.39 15.81
CA ASP A 93 11.31 6.91 16.45
C ASP A 93 10.36 6.32 15.40
N ALA A 94 10.77 5.20 14.82
CA ALA A 94 9.93 4.41 13.92
C ALA A 94 9.71 3.01 14.48
N ALA A 95 8.45 2.58 14.55
CA ALA A 95 8.06 1.25 14.98
C ALA A 95 7.36 0.48 13.84
N PHE A 96 7.58 -0.83 13.78
CA PHE A 96 7.10 -1.69 12.72
C PHE A 96 6.45 -2.93 13.32
N HIS A 97 5.21 -3.23 12.93
CA HIS A 97 4.52 -4.46 13.33
C HIS A 97 3.95 -5.18 12.12
N LEU A 98 4.39 -6.41 11.92
CA LEU A 98 3.84 -7.31 10.92
C LEU A 98 2.97 -8.36 11.66
N TYR A 99 1.68 -8.42 11.31
CA TYR A 99 0.71 -9.26 11.99
C TYR A 99 0.47 -10.57 11.21
N PRO A 100 0.81 -11.71 11.82
CA PRO A 100 0.61 -13.00 11.17
C PRO A 100 -0.88 -13.32 10.93
N GLY A 101 -1.20 -13.82 9.74
CA GLY A 101 -2.54 -14.29 9.41
C GLY A 101 -3.56 -13.20 9.13
N LEU A 102 -3.18 -11.92 9.13
CA LEU A 102 -4.11 -10.80 8.90
C LEU A 102 -4.01 -10.25 7.47
N ASN A 103 -5.16 -9.86 6.92
CA ASN A 103 -5.29 -9.20 5.62
C ASN A 103 -5.10 -7.67 5.69
N HIS A 104 -5.39 -6.98 4.59
CA HIS A 104 -5.27 -5.53 4.46
C HIS A 104 -6.16 -4.72 5.43
N LEU A 105 -7.26 -5.30 5.88
CA LEU A 105 -8.17 -4.68 6.87
C LEU A 105 -7.86 -5.13 8.31
N PHE A 106 -6.72 -5.77 8.53
CA PHE A 106 -6.33 -6.36 9.81
C PHE A 106 -7.36 -7.35 10.37
N MET A 107 -8.02 -8.07 9.48
CA MET A 107 -8.93 -9.16 9.81
C MET A 107 -8.28 -10.51 9.46
N PRO A 108 -8.65 -11.61 10.13
CA PRO A 108 -8.13 -12.94 9.82
C PRO A 108 -8.33 -13.31 8.34
N SER A 109 -7.27 -13.77 7.68
CA SER A 109 -7.30 -14.28 6.32
C SER A 109 -6.72 -15.69 6.28
N PRO A 110 -7.47 -16.71 5.83
CA PRO A 110 -6.96 -18.07 5.73
C PRO A 110 -5.84 -18.23 4.71
N THR A 111 -5.90 -17.51 3.59
CA THR A 111 -5.03 -17.73 2.43
C THR A 111 -4.14 -16.57 2.04
N GLY A 112 -4.58 -15.33 2.24
CA GLY A 112 -3.94 -14.13 1.69
C GLY A 112 -3.99 -14.05 0.16
N ALA A 113 -4.86 -14.84 -0.48
CA ALA A 113 -4.94 -14.90 -1.94
C ALA A 113 -5.83 -13.78 -2.49
N ILE A 114 -5.33 -13.05 -3.49
CA ILE A 114 -6.09 -11.95 -4.12
C ILE A 114 -7.45 -12.40 -4.69
N ALA A 115 -7.58 -13.65 -5.10
CA ALA A 115 -8.84 -14.21 -5.59
C ALA A 115 -9.91 -14.36 -4.50
N GLU A 116 -9.50 -14.45 -3.23
CA GLU A 116 -10.38 -14.65 -2.07
C GLU A 116 -10.76 -13.34 -1.37
N VAL A 117 -10.07 -12.26 -1.66
CA VAL A 117 -10.19 -10.96 -0.93
C VAL A 117 -11.63 -10.45 -0.88
N LEU A 118 -12.33 -10.46 -2.02
CA LEU A 118 -13.72 -9.96 -2.06
C LEU A 118 -14.65 -10.81 -1.24
N HIS A 119 -14.44 -12.13 -1.23
CA HIS A 119 -15.21 -13.05 -0.40
C HIS A 119 -14.91 -12.84 1.09
N GLU A 120 -13.63 -12.72 1.46
CA GLU A 120 -13.22 -12.44 2.86
C GLU A 120 -13.86 -11.15 3.38
N TYR A 121 -13.85 -10.07 2.59
CA TYR A 121 -14.40 -8.77 2.99
C TYR A 121 -15.92 -8.75 3.14
N GLN A 122 -16.62 -9.72 2.53
CA GLN A 122 -18.06 -9.88 2.69
C GLN A 122 -18.45 -10.70 3.93
N GLN A 123 -17.50 -11.36 4.57
CA GLN A 123 -17.76 -12.11 5.80
C GLN A 123 -17.82 -11.17 7.00
N PRO A 124 -18.76 -11.39 7.94
CA PRO A 124 -18.77 -10.67 9.22
C PRO A 124 -17.47 -10.97 9.99
N GLN A 125 -16.59 -9.99 10.08
CA GLN A 125 -15.32 -10.10 10.79
C GLN A 125 -15.04 -8.79 11.54
N ALA A 126 -14.15 -8.85 12.52
CA ALA A 126 -13.67 -7.68 13.24
C ALA A 126 -12.16 -7.51 13.04
N VAL A 127 -11.70 -6.28 13.11
CA VAL A 127 -10.27 -5.97 13.20
C VAL A 127 -9.69 -6.69 14.42
N ASP A 128 -8.53 -7.29 14.27
CA ASP A 128 -7.85 -8.00 15.34
C ASP A 128 -7.60 -7.09 16.54
N SER A 129 -7.97 -7.56 17.73
CA SER A 129 -7.86 -6.79 18.96
C SER A 129 -6.44 -6.43 19.34
N GLN A 130 -5.45 -7.24 18.93
CA GLN A 130 -4.03 -6.95 19.16
C GLN A 130 -3.59 -5.72 18.38
N VAL A 131 -4.05 -5.56 17.12
CA VAL A 131 -3.76 -4.37 16.30
C VAL A 131 -4.29 -3.10 16.98
N ILE A 132 -5.54 -3.16 17.46
CA ILE A 132 -6.17 -2.03 18.17
C ILE A 132 -5.38 -1.70 19.45
N ALA A 133 -5.00 -2.71 20.23
CA ALA A 133 -4.24 -2.52 21.45
C ALA A 133 -2.85 -1.95 21.22
N ASP A 134 -2.16 -2.38 20.14
CA ASP A 134 -0.83 -1.90 19.79
C ASP A 134 -0.88 -0.43 19.33
N ILE A 135 -1.86 -0.06 18.51
CA ILE A 135 -2.09 1.34 18.10
C ILE A 135 -2.36 2.21 19.33
N ALA A 136 -3.27 1.79 20.22
CA ALA A 136 -3.61 2.55 21.41
C ALA A 136 -2.40 2.73 22.34
N ARG A 137 -1.63 1.67 22.57
CA ARG A 137 -0.40 1.72 23.36
C ARG A 137 0.63 2.66 22.77
N TRP A 138 0.82 2.59 21.46
CA TRP A 138 1.77 3.45 20.76
C TRP A 138 1.36 4.93 20.85
N ILE A 139 0.08 5.25 20.63
CA ILE A 139 -0.43 6.63 20.79
C ILE A 139 -0.18 7.15 22.19
N LEU A 140 -0.57 6.37 23.23
CA LEU A 140 -0.40 6.78 24.62
C LEU A 140 1.09 6.98 25.00
N ALA A 141 2.00 6.20 24.42
CA ALA A 141 3.43 6.36 24.66
C ALA A 141 4.01 7.64 24.05
N HIS A 142 3.33 8.23 23.07
CA HIS A 142 3.75 9.45 22.35
C HIS A 142 2.85 10.67 22.67
N GLU A 143 1.92 10.56 23.62
CA GLU A 143 1.14 11.70 24.09
C GLU A 143 2.09 12.75 24.72
N GLY A 144 2.13 13.95 24.13
CA GLY A 144 2.98 15.04 24.57
C GLY A 144 4.31 15.21 23.80
N ALA A 145 4.60 14.36 22.80
CA ALA A 145 5.74 14.53 21.91
C ALA A 145 5.45 15.50 20.74
N GLY A 146 4.72 16.58 21.02
CA GLY A 146 4.31 17.61 20.05
C GLY A 146 5.13 18.87 20.09
#